data_d0dea2e5df4bf4a14bff3864fd91fdc7
#
_entry.id   d0dea2e5df4bf4a14bff3864fd91fdc7
#
_cell.length_a   1.000
_cell.length_b   1.000
_cell.length_c   1.000
_cell.angle_alpha   90.00
_cell.angle_beta   90.00
_cell.angle_gamma   90.00
#
_symmetry.space_group_name_H-M   'P 1'
#
loop_
_entity.id
_entity.type
_entity.pdbx_description
1 polymer ?
#
loop_
_entity_poly.entity_id
_entity_poly.type
_entity_poly.pdbx_seq_one_letter_code
_entity_poly.pdbx_strand_id
1 'polypeptide(L)'
;MDMKKLVGIAIAAVALVLWLRPSESKRIRKVFATASSELRKDGQEGLIVATAKAHALAELVATEASFELDDRILHDVGSGRQLVQQIMLVRGQADKIEVGFTDIVIAFDGERTASVTADVYVRGLSSALGLGGRDARELEAVLEKDKDDDKWRFKKVRLLPVVSM
;
A
#
# COMPACT_ATOMS: atom_id res chain seq x y z
N MET A 1 -48.39 5.30 12.61
CA MET A 1 -47.40 4.45 11.96
C MET A 1 -47.15 3.22 12.84
N ASP A 2 -47.32 2.07 12.31
CA ASP A 2 -47.23 0.81 13.05
C ASP A 2 -45.77 0.58 13.51
N MET A 3 -45.53 0.31 14.78
CA MET A 3 -44.21 0.10 15.35
C MET A 3 -43.42 -0.99 14.60
N LYS A 4 -44.13 -2.03 14.11
CA LYS A 4 -43.52 -3.09 13.27
C LYS A 4 -42.97 -2.57 11.94
N LYS A 5 -43.63 -1.57 11.33
CA LYS A 5 -43.16 -0.95 10.08
C LYS A 5 -41.95 -0.06 10.32
N LEU A 6 -41.90 0.64 11.43
CA LEU A 6 -40.76 1.45 11.86
C LEU A 6 -39.50 0.61 12.09
N VAL A 7 -39.65 -0.53 12.77
CA VAL A 7 -38.55 -1.47 13.01
C VAL A 7 -38.06 -2.08 11.70
N GLY A 8 -38.97 -2.44 10.78
CA GLY A 8 -38.60 -2.96 9.45
C GLY A 8 -37.80 -1.93 8.61
N ILE A 9 -38.20 -0.66 8.63
CA ILE A 9 -37.49 0.41 7.92
C ILE A 9 -36.10 0.66 8.55
N ALA A 10 -36.01 0.64 9.89
CA ALA A 10 -34.72 0.80 10.57
C ALA A 10 -33.74 -0.33 10.24
N ILE A 11 -34.21 -1.58 10.22
CA ILE A 11 -33.39 -2.75 9.86
C ILE A 11 -32.96 -2.66 8.40
N ALA A 12 -33.84 -2.28 7.49
CA ALA A 12 -33.51 -2.12 6.06
C ALA A 12 -32.48 -0.99 5.85
N ALA A 13 -32.62 0.13 6.58
CA ALA A 13 -31.68 1.24 6.51
C ALA A 13 -30.29 0.84 7.04
N VAL A 14 -30.21 0.10 8.15
CA VAL A 14 -28.95 -0.41 8.70
C VAL A 14 -28.32 -1.42 7.74
N ALA A 15 -29.10 -2.34 7.18
CA ALA A 15 -28.62 -3.31 6.19
C ALA A 15 -28.06 -2.60 4.92
N LEU A 16 -28.77 -1.56 4.45
CA LEU A 16 -28.32 -0.76 3.30
C LEU A 16 -27.02 -0.02 3.59
N VAL A 17 -26.88 0.58 4.77
CA VAL A 17 -25.64 1.26 5.19
C VAL A 17 -24.49 0.28 5.31
N LEU A 18 -24.71 -0.91 5.87
CA LEU A 18 -23.70 -1.96 5.95
C LEU A 18 -23.33 -2.51 4.57
N TRP A 19 -24.29 -2.58 3.65
CA TRP A 19 -24.06 -3.04 2.28
C TRP A 19 -23.32 -2.00 1.42
N LEU A 20 -23.57 -0.72 1.67
CA LEU A 20 -22.89 0.41 0.99
C LEU A 20 -21.50 0.70 1.53
N ARG A 21 -21.15 0.21 2.74
CA ARG A 21 -19.78 0.32 3.24
C ARG A 21 -18.88 -0.57 2.42
N PRO A 22 -17.77 -0.03 1.85
CA PRO A 22 -16.77 -0.86 1.20
C PRO A 22 -16.27 -1.89 2.21
N SER A 23 -16.18 -3.16 1.80
CA SER A 23 -15.61 -4.19 2.65
C SER A 23 -14.17 -3.81 3.05
N GLU A 24 -13.72 -4.23 4.23
CA GLU A 24 -12.35 -3.96 4.68
C GLU A 24 -11.31 -4.50 3.67
N SER A 25 -11.60 -5.64 3.02
CA SER A 25 -10.77 -6.16 1.94
C SER A 25 -10.64 -5.20 0.75
N LYS A 26 -11.73 -4.55 0.35
CA LYS A 26 -11.69 -3.53 -0.72
C LYS A 26 -10.89 -2.30 -0.30
N ARG A 27 -10.98 -1.90 0.97
CA ARG A 27 -10.20 -0.78 1.51
C ARG A 27 -8.70 -1.09 1.49
N ILE A 28 -8.30 -2.29 1.90
CA ILE A 28 -6.90 -2.74 1.83
C ILE A 28 -6.42 -2.81 0.38
N ARG A 29 -7.19 -3.40 -0.53
CA ARG A 29 -6.84 -3.44 -1.97
C ARG A 29 -6.66 -2.04 -2.55
N LYS A 30 -7.46 -1.07 -2.11
CA LYS A 30 -7.31 0.33 -2.50
C LYS A 30 -5.99 0.93 -2.03
N VAL A 31 -5.47 0.56 -0.86
CA VAL A 31 -4.13 0.98 -0.39
C VAL A 31 -3.05 0.53 -1.37
N PHE A 32 -3.08 -0.72 -1.82
CA PHE A 32 -2.15 -1.24 -2.83
C PHE A 32 -2.31 -0.55 -4.19
N ALA A 33 -3.54 -0.32 -4.63
CA ALA A 33 -3.81 0.40 -5.87
C ALA A 33 -3.30 1.84 -5.82
N THR A 34 -3.49 2.53 -4.71
CA THR A 34 -2.98 3.89 -4.49
C THR A 34 -1.45 3.88 -4.47
N ALA A 35 -0.82 2.94 -3.78
CA ALA A 35 0.63 2.78 -3.77
C ALA A 35 1.18 2.59 -5.19
N SER A 36 0.57 1.71 -5.98
CA SER A 36 0.94 1.50 -7.38
C SER A 36 0.82 2.78 -8.24
N SER A 37 -0.29 3.49 -8.10
CA SER A 37 -0.55 4.74 -8.82
C SER A 37 0.44 5.85 -8.44
N GLU A 38 0.70 6.05 -7.15
CA GLU A 38 1.61 7.10 -6.67
C GLU A 38 3.09 6.78 -6.90
N LEU A 39 3.46 5.49 -6.96
CA LEU A 39 4.81 5.06 -7.34
C LEU A 39 5.08 5.26 -8.82
N ARG A 40 4.06 5.26 -9.67
CA ARG A 40 4.22 5.37 -11.12
C ARG A 40 4.88 6.70 -11.52
N LYS A 41 5.86 6.59 -12.43
CA LYS A 41 6.52 7.71 -13.09
C LYS A 41 6.68 7.40 -14.57
N ASP A 42 6.24 8.28 -15.40
CA ASP A 42 6.38 8.20 -16.87
C ASP A 42 7.14 9.44 -17.36
N GLY A 43 8.44 9.28 -17.62
CA GLY A 43 9.29 10.37 -18.15
C GLY A 43 9.64 11.45 -17.12
N GLN A 44 9.83 12.67 -17.59
CA GLN A 44 10.16 13.80 -16.72
C GLN A 44 8.97 14.21 -15.87
N GLU A 45 9.21 14.39 -14.59
CA GLU A 45 8.21 14.76 -13.60
C GLU A 45 8.66 16.05 -12.88
N GLY A 46 7.77 17.01 -12.80
CA GLY A 46 8.04 18.25 -12.07
C GLY A 46 8.18 18.01 -10.56
N LEU A 47 8.99 18.83 -9.90
CA LEU A 47 9.25 18.71 -8.46
C LEU A 47 7.97 18.73 -7.61
N ILE A 48 6.99 19.58 -7.97
CA ILE A 48 5.73 19.69 -7.25
C ILE A 48 4.95 18.36 -7.30
N VAL A 49 4.85 17.75 -8.49
CA VAL A 49 4.17 16.48 -8.68
C VAL A 49 4.89 15.36 -7.96
N ALA A 50 6.21 15.29 -8.08
CA ALA A 50 7.03 14.28 -7.38
C ALA A 50 6.88 14.39 -5.86
N THR A 51 6.91 15.60 -5.32
CA THR A 51 6.73 15.85 -3.89
C THR A 51 5.33 15.45 -3.41
N ALA A 52 4.29 15.81 -4.16
CA ALA A 52 2.91 15.43 -3.82
C ALA A 52 2.72 13.91 -3.79
N LYS A 53 3.27 13.19 -4.76
CA LYS A 53 3.24 11.72 -4.79
C LYS A 53 4.03 11.09 -3.65
N ALA A 54 5.21 11.63 -3.32
CA ALA A 54 6.01 11.15 -2.21
C ALA A 54 5.28 11.31 -0.86
N HIS A 55 4.60 12.42 -0.64
CA HIS A 55 3.77 12.63 0.54
C HIS A 55 2.56 11.68 0.56
N ALA A 56 1.88 11.49 -0.56
CA ALA A 56 0.77 10.55 -0.66
C ALA A 56 1.20 9.11 -0.32
N LEU A 57 2.38 8.68 -0.77
CA LEU A 57 2.96 7.39 -0.40
C LEU A 57 3.29 7.30 1.08
N ALA A 58 3.85 8.36 1.67
CA ALA A 58 4.16 8.41 3.10
C ALA A 58 2.90 8.29 3.99
N GLU A 59 1.77 8.81 3.54
CA GLU A 59 0.48 8.67 4.24
C GLU A 59 -0.06 7.23 4.25
N LEU A 60 0.38 6.38 3.32
CA LEU A 60 0.01 4.96 3.30
C LEU A 60 0.82 4.12 4.30
N VAL A 61 1.78 4.70 4.98
CA VAL A 61 2.71 4.01 5.87
C VAL A 61 2.47 4.45 7.32
N ALA A 62 2.44 3.50 8.24
CA ALA A 62 2.30 3.77 9.66
C ALA A 62 3.57 4.45 10.21
N THR A 63 3.43 5.18 11.31
CA THR A 63 4.51 6.00 11.90
C THR A 63 5.75 5.19 12.30
N GLU A 64 5.56 3.93 12.69
CA GLU A 64 6.64 3.01 13.09
C GLU A 64 6.68 1.80 12.17
N ALA A 65 6.64 2.03 10.86
CA ALA A 65 6.68 0.96 9.88
C ALA A 65 8.11 0.44 9.67
N SER A 66 8.23 -0.86 9.39
CA SER A 66 9.47 -1.51 9.01
C SER A 66 9.39 -2.07 7.59
N PHE A 67 10.48 -1.91 6.84
CA PHE A 67 10.61 -2.44 5.48
C PHE A 67 11.84 -3.35 5.42
N GLU A 68 11.60 -4.61 5.12
CA GLU A 68 12.65 -5.60 4.84
C GLU A 68 12.68 -5.84 3.33
N LEU A 69 13.33 -4.93 2.63
CA LEU A 69 13.63 -5.06 1.21
C LEU A 69 15.08 -5.51 1.13
N ASP A 70 15.39 -6.47 0.28
CA ASP A 70 16.71 -7.07 0.08
C ASP A 70 17.89 -6.26 0.70
N ASP A 71 18.87 -6.86 1.35
CA ASP A 71 19.92 -6.31 2.24
C ASP A 71 20.59 -4.96 1.84
N ARG A 72 20.23 -4.40 0.71
CA ARG A 72 20.91 -3.26 0.10
C ARG A 72 20.14 -1.95 0.12
N ILE A 73 18.84 -1.91 0.42
CA ILE A 73 18.07 -0.73 0.01
C ILE A 73 17.38 0.06 1.14
N LEU A 74 16.85 -0.51 2.17
CA LEU A 74 16.11 0.27 3.17
C LEU A 74 16.11 -0.39 4.56
N HIS A 75 17.19 -0.21 5.31
CA HIS A 75 17.14 -0.43 6.74
C HIS A 75 16.54 0.82 7.42
N ASP A 76 15.50 0.60 8.22
CA ASP A 76 14.89 1.58 9.14
C ASP A 76 14.46 2.91 8.51
N VAL A 77 13.36 2.88 7.76
CA VAL A 77 12.63 4.12 7.46
C VAL A 77 11.72 4.47 8.64
N GLY A 78 12.34 4.92 9.73
CA GLY A 78 11.64 5.16 11.01
C GLY A 78 10.74 6.39 11.03
N SER A 79 10.72 7.25 10.02
CA SER A 79 9.86 8.42 9.96
C SER A 79 9.31 8.70 8.56
N GLY A 80 8.09 9.23 8.49
CA GLY A 80 7.48 9.63 7.21
C GLY A 80 8.34 10.62 6.41
N ARG A 81 9.11 11.48 7.06
CA ARG A 81 10.03 12.41 6.41
C ARG A 81 11.19 11.68 5.73
N GLN A 82 11.77 10.70 6.37
CA GLN A 82 12.84 9.88 5.79
C GLN A 82 12.33 9.09 4.59
N LEU A 83 11.13 8.53 4.69
CA LEU A 83 10.49 7.84 3.57
C LEU A 83 10.28 8.76 2.37
N VAL A 84 9.77 9.98 2.57
CA VAL A 84 9.62 10.98 1.51
C VAL A 84 10.97 11.27 0.83
N GLN A 85 12.02 11.47 1.61
CA GLN A 85 13.37 11.72 1.06
C GLN A 85 13.89 10.53 0.24
N GLN A 86 13.70 9.30 0.72
CA GLN A 86 14.10 8.09 0.00
C GLN A 86 13.33 7.93 -1.32
N ILE A 87 12.02 8.13 -1.29
CA ILE A 87 11.18 8.09 -2.49
C ILE A 87 11.63 9.14 -3.50
N MET A 88 11.88 10.36 -3.07
CA MET A 88 12.35 11.46 -3.94
C MET A 88 13.70 11.14 -4.56
N LEU A 89 14.61 10.53 -3.80
CA LEU A 89 15.93 10.11 -4.31
C LEU A 89 15.79 9.06 -5.41
N VAL A 90 15.00 8.01 -5.19
CA VAL A 90 14.75 6.95 -6.17
C VAL A 90 14.07 7.50 -7.43
N ARG A 91 13.07 8.35 -7.25
CA ARG A 91 12.36 8.98 -8.38
C ARG A 91 13.27 9.89 -9.20
N GLY A 92 14.22 10.56 -8.57
CA GLY A 92 15.20 11.40 -9.26
C GLY A 92 16.19 10.63 -10.14
N GLN A 93 16.44 9.36 -9.82
CA GLN A 93 17.39 8.50 -10.53
C GLN A 93 16.76 7.67 -11.66
N ALA A 94 15.44 7.60 -11.73
CA ALA A 94 14.74 6.79 -12.72
C ALA A 94 13.88 7.65 -13.64
N ASP A 95 13.95 7.39 -14.94
CA ASP A 95 13.10 8.05 -15.94
C ASP A 95 11.69 7.46 -15.96
N LYS A 96 11.58 6.19 -15.68
CA LYS A 96 10.31 5.47 -15.64
C LYS A 96 10.27 4.54 -14.43
N ILE A 97 9.14 4.54 -13.73
CA ILE A 97 8.85 3.62 -12.64
C ILE A 97 7.44 3.09 -12.82
N GLU A 98 7.30 1.78 -12.82
CA GLU A 98 6.02 1.09 -12.79
C GLU A 98 6.09 -0.02 -11.75
N VAL A 99 5.19 0.04 -10.76
CA VAL A 99 5.05 -0.98 -9.72
C VAL A 99 3.61 -1.47 -9.75
N GLY A 100 3.43 -2.77 -9.80
CA GLY A 100 2.12 -3.38 -9.73
C GLY A 100 2.08 -4.52 -8.74
N PHE A 101 0.90 -4.77 -8.22
CA PHE A 101 0.61 -5.85 -7.29
C PHE A 101 -0.47 -6.75 -7.86
N THR A 102 -0.24 -8.04 -7.86
CA THR A 102 -1.18 -9.07 -8.30
C THR A 102 -1.35 -10.14 -7.22
N ASP A 103 -2.34 -10.99 -7.37
CA ASP A 103 -2.60 -12.12 -6.48
C ASP A 103 -2.64 -11.75 -4.99
N ILE A 104 -3.30 -10.62 -4.71
CA ILE A 104 -3.42 -10.09 -3.36
C ILE A 104 -4.35 -10.97 -2.52
N VAL A 105 -3.78 -11.62 -1.52
CA VAL A 105 -4.50 -12.45 -0.54
C VAL A 105 -4.46 -11.75 0.82
N ILE A 106 -5.61 -11.56 1.43
CA ILE A 106 -5.78 -10.81 2.68
C ILE A 106 -6.30 -11.75 3.75
N ALA A 107 -5.61 -11.82 4.88
CA ALA A 107 -6.04 -12.51 6.08
C ALA A 107 -6.14 -11.51 7.24
N PHE A 108 -7.31 -11.42 7.87
CA PHE A 108 -7.52 -10.53 9.01
C PHE A 108 -7.10 -11.21 10.31
N ASP A 109 -6.26 -10.52 11.07
CA ASP A 109 -5.79 -10.93 12.40
C ASP A 109 -6.50 -10.13 13.50
N GLY A 110 -7.79 -9.91 13.34
CA GLY A 110 -8.62 -9.07 14.19
C GLY A 110 -9.23 -7.90 13.42
N GLU A 111 -9.77 -6.92 14.14
CA GLU A 111 -10.49 -5.79 13.53
C GLU A 111 -9.57 -4.72 12.94
N ARG A 112 -8.32 -4.67 13.39
CA ARG A 112 -7.40 -3.58 13.10
C ARG A 112 -6.06 -4.02 12.51
N THR A 113 -5.89 -5.30 12.26
CA THR A 113 -4.65 -5.86 11.70
C THR A 113 -4.99 -6.86 10.61
N ALA A 114 -4.26 -6.79 9.52
CA ALA A 114 -4.37 -7.72 8.41
C ALA A 114 -2.98 -8.12 7.90
N SER A 115 -2.81 -9.39 7.59
CA SER A 115 -1.66 -9.92 6.89
C SER A 115 -2.01 -10.07 5.41
N VAL A 116 -1.14 -9.61 4.53
CA VAL A 116 -1.35 -9.62 3.09
C VAL A 116 -0.15 -10.25 2.41
N THR A 117 -0.41 -11.15 1.49
CA THR A 117 0.57 -11.63 0.52
C THR A 117 0.19 -11.16 -0.87
N ALA A 118 1.16 -10.80 -1.67
CA ALA A 118 0.93 -10.37 -3.04
C ALA A 118 2.18 -10.65 -3.89
N ASP A 119 1.99 -10.76 -5.18
CA ASP A 119 3.09 -10.69 -6.13
C ASP A 119 3.31 -9.24 -6.53
N VAL A 120 4.54 -8.77 -6.44
CA VAL A 120 4.95 -7.43 -6.84
C VAL A 120 5.86 -7.51 -8.05
N TYR A 121 5.60 -6.69 -9.05
CA TYR A 121 6.51 -6.48 -10.16
C TYR A 121 6.94 -5.02 -10.23
N VAL A 122 8.19 -4.81 -10.62
CA VAL A 122 8.78 -3.49 -10.78
C VAL A 122 9.42 -3.39 -12.15
N ARG A 123 9.10 -2.32 -12.88
CA ARG A 123 9.68 -2.02 -14.20
C ARG A 123 10.25 -0.61 -14.21
N GLY A 124 11.28 -0.40 -15.03
CA GLY A 124 11.84 0.93 -15.30
C GLY A 124 12.88 1.40 -14.30
N LEU A 125 13.10 0.74 -13.19
CA LEU A 125 14.24 0.99 -12.31
C LEU A 125 15.49 0.40 -12.97
N SER A 126 16.53 1.23 -13.08
CA SER A 126 17.78 0.80 -13.73
C SER A 126 18.44 -0.33 -12.93
N SER A 127 19.24 -1.15 -13.63
CA SER A 127 20.04 -2.23 -13.06
C SER A 127 20.97 -1.79 -11.92
N ALA A 128 21.26 -0.48 -11.81
CA ALA A 128 22.06 0.10 -10.74
C ALA A 128 21.45 -0.08 -9.34
N LEU A 129 20.12 -0.26 -9.23
CA LEU A 129 19.43 -0.52 -7.96
C LEU A 129 19.20 -2.03 -7.70
N GLY A 130 19.70 -2.91 -8.56
CA GLY A 130 19.52 -4.36 -8.42
C GLY A 130 18.07 -4.84 -8.61
N LEU A 131 17.18 -3.95 -9.04
CA LEU A 131 15.75 -4.21 -9.28
C LEU A 131 15.42 -4.28 -10.77
N GLY A 132 16.45 -4.29 -11.62
CA GLY A 132 16.32 -4.39 -13.08
C GLY A 132 15.99 -5.82 -13.50
N GLY A 133 14.73 -6.07 -13.77
CA GLY A 133 14.26 -7.33 -14.30
C GLY A 133 12.73 -7.39 -14.26
N ARG A 134 12.15 -8.24 -15.10
CA ARG A 134 10.71 -8.53 -15.12
C ARG A 134 10.29 -9.51 -14.01
N ASP A 135 11.09 -9.60 -12.96
CA ASP A 135 10.88 -10.63 -11.94
C ASP A 135 9.79 -10.18 -10.97
N ALA A 136 8.67 -10.88 -11.03
CA ALA A 136 7.69 -10.82 -9.97
C ALA A 136 8.30 -11.47 -8.71
N ARG A 137 8.17 -10.80 -7.57
CA ARG A 137 8.58 -11.30 -6.27
C ARG A 137 7.39 -11.38 -5.36
N GLU A 138 7.40 -12.32 -4.47
CA GLU A 138 6.40 -12.39 -3.42
C GLU A 138 6.69 -11.32 -2.35
N LEU A 139 5.63 -10.62 -1.96
CA LEU A 139 5.64 -9.62 -0.92
C LEU A 139 4.73 -10.07 0.21
N GLU A 140 5.22 -9.96 1.43
CA GLU A 140 4.43 -10.08 2.65
C GLU A 140 4.28 -8.70 3.28
N ALA A 141 3.07 -8.33 3.64
CA ALA A 141 2.79 -7.07 4.32
C ALA A 141 1.88 -7.29 5.52
N VAL A 142 2.10 -6.52 6.56
CA VAL A 142 1.16 -6.35 7.65
C VAL A 142 0.62 -4.93 7.58
N LEU A 143 -0.70 -4.80 7.55
CA LEU A 143 -1.38 -3.52 7.61
C LEU A 143 -2.07 -3.37 8.95
N GLU A 144 -2.07 -2.16 9.45
CA GLU A 144 -2.74 -1.75 10.67
C GLU A 144 -3.74 -0.65 10.36
N LYS A 145 -4.93 -0.76 10.97
CA LYS A 145 -5.96 0.28 10.88
C LYS A 145 -5.73 1.30 11.96
N ASP A 146 -5.46 2.52 11.57
CA ASP A 146 -5.21 3.63 12.49
C ASP A 146 -6.43 3.92 13.36
N LYS A 147 -6.20 4.21 14.64
CA LYS A 147 -7.26 4.45 15.62
C LYS A 147 -7.91 5.82 15.47
N ASP A 148 -7.16 6.80 14.95
CA ASP A 148 -7.59 8.18 14.89
C ASP A 148 -8.42 8.46 13.62
N ASP A 149 -7.97 7.96 12.46
CA ASP A 149 -8.61 8.25 11.17
C ASP A 149 -9.24 7.03 10.48
N ASP A 150 -9.15 5.86 11.09
CA ASP A 150 -9.74 4.61 10.61
C ASP A 150 -9.20 4.16 9.23
N LYS A 151 -7.97 4.57 8.89
CA LYS A 151 -7.32 4.22 7.62
C LYS A 151 -6.35 3.07 7.80
N TRP A 152 -6.32 2.18 6.81
CA TRP A 152 -5.34 1.12 6.71
C TRP A 152 -4.00 1.67 6.25
N ARG A 153 -2.92 1.30 6.95
CA ARG A 153 -1.54 1.67 6.62
C ARG A 153 -0.60 0.49 6.71
N PHE A 154 0.42 0.51 5.88
CA PHE A 154 1.50 -0.47 5.95
C PHE A 154 2.27 -0.32 7.26
N LYS A 155 2.31 -1.38 8.05
CA LYS A 155 3.07 -1.48 9.30
C LYS A 155 4.38 -2.22 9.10
N LYS A 156 4.36 -3.27 8.30
CA LYS A 156 5.53 -4.06 7.93
C LYS A 156 5.41 -4.50 6.47
N VAL A 157 6.49 -4.37 5.73
CA VAL A 157 6.59 -4.88 4.36
C VAL A 157 7.88 -5.68 4.23
N ARG A 158 7.77 -6.90 3.74
CA ARG A 158 8.87 -7.80 3.50
C ARG A 158 8.83 -8.30 2.06
N LEU A 159 9.91 -8.12 1.35
CA LEU A 159 10.09 -8.69 0.02
C LEU A 159 10.84 -10.01 0.15
N LEU A 160 10.24 -11.09 -0.31
CA LEU A 160 10.86 -12.40 -0.25
C LEU A 160 11.92 -12.55 -1.36
N PRO A 161 13.04 -13.23 -1.08
CA PRO A 161 14.06 -13.50 -2.09
C PRO A 161 13.49 -14.37 -3.21
N VAL A 162 13.98 -14.18 -4.44
CA VAL A 162 13.67 -15.07 -5.56
C VAL A 162 14.23 -16.44 -5.21
N VAL A 163 13.35 -17.43 -5.12
CA VAL A 163 13.77 -18.84 -5.01
C VAL A 163 14.23 -19.25 -6.40
N SER A 164 15.55 -19.22 -6.62
CA SER A 164 16.14 -19.83 -7.80
C SER A 164 15.99 -21.36 -7.65
N MET A 165 15.10 -21.95 -8.45
CA MET A 165 15.08 -23.39 -8.65
C MET A 165 16.21 -23.81 -9.58
#